data_1e66a11994c807f80e4ae20485c61702
#
_entry.id   1e66a11994c807f80e4ae20485c61702
#
_cell.length_a   1.000
_cell.length_b   1.000
_cell.length_c   1.000
_cell.angle_alpha   90.00
_cell.angle_beta   90.00
_cell.angle_gamma   90.00
#
_symmetry.space_group_name_H-M   'P 1'
#
loop_
_entity.id
_entity.type
_entity.pdbx_description
1 polymer ?
#
loop_
_entity_poly.entity_id
_entity_poly.type
_entity_poly.pdbx_seq_one_letter_code
_entity_poly.pdbx_strand_id
1 'polypeptide(L)'
;MRPEADQILNFCAGQWLGELAPQLAADYARSTASLNAMLTIFAAQEYEHGAEIRARENKELRTLLARHAPSGGDATLTQALSDAAAERDQTLTISALNAANNTLKSLLIRLQCALETQASPEAQAAAKQIWESLAAMAERRMLRIPPTG
;
A
#
# COMPACT_ATOMS: atom_id res chain seq x y z
N MET A 1 20.67 24.54 5.48
CA MET A 1 20.08 23.19 5.58
C MET A 1 18.90 23.29 6.52
N ARG A 2 17.76 22.72 6.17
CA ARG A 2 16.60 22.54 7.07
C ARG A 2 16.36 21.04 7.21
N PRO A 3 15.90 20.55 8.37
CA PRO A 3 15.60 19.14 8.53
C PRO A 3 14.42 18.75 7.62
N GLU A 4 14.44 17.53 7.07
CA GLU A 4 13.34 16.96 6.31
C GLU A 4 12.20 16.51 7.24
N ALA A 5 10.99 16.35 6.70
CA ALA A 5 9.80 16.10 7.53
C ALA A 5 9.87 14.77 8.29
N ASP A 6 10.41 13.72 7.68
CA ASP A 6 10.65 12.42 8.32
C ASP A 6 11.59 12.56 9.54
N GLN A 7 12.66 13.37 9.41
CA GLN A 7 13.60 13.64 10.51
C GLN A 7 12.92 14.38 11.67
N ILE A 8 12.08 15.38 11.35
CA ILE A 8 11.32 16.12 12.37
C ILE A 8 10.35 15.17 13.09
N LEU A 9 9.61 14.35 12.35
CA LEU A 9 8.66 13.40 12.91
C LEU A 9 9.36 12.37 13.81
N ASN A 10 10.46 11.81 13.37
CA ASN A 10 11.24 10.86 14.17
C ASN A 10 11.82 11.51 15.44
N PHE A 11 12.30 12.75 15.37
CA PHE A 11 12.73 13.51 16.53
C PHE A 11 11.57 13.72 17.53
N CYS A 12 10.40 14.16 17.07
CA CYS A 12 9.22 14.34 17.93
C CYS A 12 8.80 13.02 18.60
N ALA A 13 8.81 11.92 17.87
CA ALA A 13 8.50 10.61 18.45
C ALA A 13 9.50 10.21 19.53
N GLY A 14 10.80 10.47 19.31
CA GLY A 14 11.85 10.25 20.32
C GLY A 14 11.63 11.05 21.61
N GLN A 15 11.27 12.33 21.48
CA GLN A 15 10.93 13.19 22.63
C GLN A 15 9.71 12.66 23.41
N TRP A 16 8.68 12.18 22.70
CA TRP A 16 7.50 11.60 23.35
C TRP A 16 7.83 10.34 24.14
N LEU A 17 8.65 9.44 23.58
CA LEU A 17 9.02 8.18 24.24
C LEU A 17 10.07 8.35 25.34
N GLY A 18 11.11 9.14 25.06
CA GLY A 18 12.28 9.26 25.94
C GLY A 18 12.10 10.29 27.05
N GLU A 19 11.38 11.37 26.80
CA GLU A 19 11.28 12.47 27.76
C GLU A 19 9.88 12.65 28.34
N LEU A 20 8.82 12.65 27.53
CA LEU A 20 7.48 12.96 28.01
C LEU A 20 6.81 11.77 28.70
N ALA A 21 6.77 10.61 28.06
CA ALA A 21 6.08 9.44 28.61
C ALA A 21 6.59 9.02 30.00
N PRO A 22 7.91 9.03 30.29
CA PRO A 22 8.42 8.70 31.64
C PRO A 22 8.00 9.69 32.74
N GLN A 23 7.71 10.94 32.40
CA GLN A 23 7.29 11.98 33.33
C GLN A 23 5.81 11.95 33.67
N LEU A 24 5.01 11.20 32.93
CA LEU A 24 3.56 11.11 33.14
C LEU A 24 3.25 10.09 34.25
N ALA A 25 2.57 10.55 35.30
CA ALA A 25 2.23 9.73 36.44
C ALA A 25 1.10 8.73 36.16
N ALA A 26 0.11 9.13 35.37
CA ALA A 26 -1.04 8.29 35.04
C ALA A 26 -0.70 7.29 33.92
N ASP A 27 -0.99 6.01 34.14
CA ASP A 27 -0.73 4.95 33.15
C ASP A 27 -1.43 5.18 31.82
N TYR A 28 -2.66 5.69 31.86
CA TYR A 28 -3.41 6.04 30.64
C TYR A 28 -2.70 7.15 29.84
N ALA A 29 -2.23 8.20 30.50
CA ALA A 29 -1.52 9.30 29.84
C ALA A 29 -0.19 8.82 29.23
N ARG A 30 0.53 7.95 29.92
CA ARG A 30 1.77 7.32 29.44
C ARG A 30 1.52 6.45 28.21
N SER A 31 0.49 5.62 28.25
CA SER A 31 0.09 4.80 27.09
C SER A 31 -0.32 5.65 25.90
N THR A 32 -1.06 6.75 26.12
CA THR A 32 -1.44 7.70 25.07
C THR A 32 -0.22 8.38 24.45
N ALA A 33 0.77 8.80 25.25
CA ALA A 33 2.00 9.38 24.75
C ALA A 33 2.79 8.37 23.89
N SER A 34 2.89 7.13 24.34
CA SER A 34 3.56 6.06 23.59
C SER A 34 2.84 5.76 22.25
N LEU A 35 1.52 5.72 22.25
CA LEU A 35 0.72 5.55 21.04
C LEU A 35 0.95 6.71 20.04
N ASN A 36 0.93 7.96 20.52
CA ASN A 36 1.19 9.12 19.67
C ASN A 36 2.60 9.09 19.05
N ALA A 37 3.59 8.67 19.82
CA ALA A 37 4.94 8.49 19.31
C ALA A 37 4.99 7.42 18.20
N MET A 38 4.33 6.29 18.40
CA MET A 38 4.25 5.22 17.40
C MET A 38 3.56 5.69 16.11
N LEU A 39 2.43 6.40 16.22
CA LEU A 39 1.73 6.97 15.07
C LEU A 39 2.60 8.01 14.34
N THR A 40 3.41 8.77 15.06
CA THR A 40 4.35 9.75 14.48
C THR A 40 5.47 9.05 13.71
N ILE A 41 6.01 7.93 14.22
CA ILE A 41 6.98 7.09 13.50
C ILE A 41 6.36 6.53 12.21
N PHE A 42 5.12 6.05 12.27
CA PHE A 42 4.43 5.57 11.07
C PHE A 42 4.20 6.68 10.04
N ALA A 43 3.85 7.89 10.49
CA ALA A 43 3.72 9.04 9.60
C ALA A 43 5.06 9.40 8.93
N ALA A 44 6.20 9.30 9.63
CA ALA A 44 7.52 9.50 9.05
C ALA A 44 7.83 8.48 7.95
N GLN A 45 7.52 7.19 8.18
CA GLN A 45 7.71 6.13 7.17
C GLN A 45 6.80 6.34 5.95
N GLU A 46 5.53 6.71 6.17
CA GLU A 46 4.61 7.04 5.08
C GLU A 46 5.04 8.28 4.30
N TYR A 47 5.61 9.28 4.96
CA TYR A 47 6.16 10.45 4.28
C TYR A 47 7.33 10.07 3.37
N GLU A 48 8.27 9.25 3.85
CA GLU A 48 9.47 8.87 3.12
C GLU A 48 9.16 7.91 1.97
N HIS A 49 8.34 6.88 2.21
CA HIS A 49 8.17 5.76 1.27
C HIS A 49 6.78 5.68 0.63
N GLY A 50 5.81 6.44 1.13
CA GLY A 50 4.41 6.25 0.79
C GLY A 50 4.09 6.42 -0.69
N ALA A 51 4.69 7.40 -1.35
CA ALA A 51 4.48 7.66 -2.78
C ALA A 51 5.12 6.58 -3.66
N GLU A 52 6.37 6.20 -3.34
CA GLU A 52 7.11 5.16 -4.07
C GLU A 52 6.40 3.81 -4.02
N ILE A 53 5.98 3.39 -2.82
CA ILE A 53 5.26 2.12 -2.62
C ILE A 53 3.99 2.10 -3.47
N ARG A 54 3.19 3.17 -3.46
CA ARG A 54 1.93 3.24 -4.22
C ARG A 54 2.15 3.26 -5.73
N ALA A 55 3.11 4.03 -6.20
CA ALA A 55 3.45 4.07 -7.62
C ALA A 55 3.94 2.71 -8.12
N ARG A 56 4.75 2.01 -7.32
CA ARG A 56 5.20 0.65 -7.62
C ARG A 56 4.03 -0.34 -7.66
N GLU A 57 3.13 -0.30 -6.67
CA GLU A 57 1.94 -1.16 -6.67
C GLU A 57 1.05 -0.89 -7.89
N ASN A 58 0.79 0.37 -8.23
CA ASN A 58 0.00 0.72 -9.39
C ASN A 58 0.62 0.15 -10.69
N LYS A 59 1.95 0.23 -10.81
CA LYS A 59 2.68 -0.37 -11.95
C LYS A 59 2.54 -1.90 -11.98
N GLU A 60 2.67 -2.56 -10.85
CA GLU A 60 2.53 -4.02 -10.73
C GLU A 60 1.10 -4.47 -11.04
N LEU A 61 0.09 -3.76 -10.51
CA LEU A 61 -1.32 -4.00 -10.81
C LEU A 61 -1.59 -3.87 -12.31
N ARG A 62 -1.13 -2.81 -12.98
CA ARG A 62 -1.26 -2.65 -14.43
C ARG A 62 -0.62 -3.82 -15.19
N THR A 63 0.53 -4.28 -14.74
CA THR A 63 1.20 -5.44 -15.34
C THR A 63 0.38 -6.72 -15.21
N LEU A 64 -0.24 -6.95 -14.04
CA LEU A 64 -1.14 -8.09 -13.82
C LEU A 64 -2.38 -7.99 -14.69
N LEU A 65 -3.03 -6.82 -14.74
CA LEU A 65 -4.21 -6.60 -15.58
C LEU A 65 -3.89 -6.81 -17.06
N ALA A 66 -2.78 -6.26 -17.57
CA ALA A 66 -2.34 -6.46 -18.95
C ALA A 66 -2.14 -7.94 -19.28
N ARG A 67 -1.46 -8.68 -18.39
CA ARG A 67 -1.15 -10.11 -18.58
C ARG A 67 -2.40 -10.97 -18.63
N HIS A 68 -3.36 -10.70 -17.77
CA HIS A 68 -4.53 -11.54 -17.59
C HIS A 68 -5.81 -10.97 -18.21
N ALA A 69 -5.75 -9.83 -18.91
CA ALA A 69 -6.89 -9.26 -19.63
C ALA A 69 -7.61 -10.27 -20.55
N PRO A 70 -6.90 -11.13 -21.33
CA PRO A 70 -7.56 -12.14 -22.18
C PRO A 70 -8.41 -13.15 -21.38
N SER A 71 -8.17 -13.32 -20.10
CA SER A 71 -8.91 -14.24 -19.22
C SER A 71 -10.10 -13.57 -18.53
N GLY A 72 -10.49 -12.35 -18.93
CA GLY A 72 -11.56 -11.56 -18.32
C GLY A 72 -12.98 -12.14 -18.48
N GLY A 73 -13.15 -13.15 -19.32
CA GLY A 73 -14.43 -13.87 -19.49
C GLY A 73 -15.37 -13.20 -20.52
N ASP A 74 -15.47 -11.88 -20.56
CA ASP A 74 -16.25 -11.13 -21.57
C ASP A 74 -15.44 -9.98 -22.18
N ALA A 75 -15.88 -9.52 -23.35
CA ALA A 75 -15.20 -8.46 -24.12
C ALA A 75 -15.15 -7.11 -23.36
N THR A 76 -16.19 -6.81 -22.59
CA THR A 76 -16.28 -5.54 -21.83
C THR A 76 -15.23 -5.49 -20.72
N LEU A 77 -15.11 -6.57 -19.95
CA LEU A 77 -14.09 -6.67 -18.92
C LEU A 77 -12.68 -6.72 -19.52
N THR A 78 -12.48 -7.51 -20.57
CA THR A 78 -11.18 -7.57 -21.28
C THR A 78 -10.73 -6.19 -21.74
N GLN A 79 -11.62 -5.40 -22.34
CA GLN A 79 -11.31 -4.03 -22.76
C GLN A 79 -10.98 -3.13 -21.57
N ALA A 80 -11.80 -3.15 -20.51
CA ALA A 80 -11.58 -2.34 -19.31
C ALA A 80 -10.24 -2.65 -18.62
N LEU A 81 -9.85 -3.94 -18.58
CA LEU A 81 -8.55 -4.37 -18.03
C LEU A 81 -7.39 -3.84 -18.91
N SER A 82 -7.53 -3.91 -20.21
CA SER A 82 -6.52 -3.44 -21.16
C SER A 82 -6.35 -1.92 -21.11
N ASP A 83 -7.45 -1.18 -21.07
CA ASP A 83 -7.44 0.28 -20.99
C ASP A 83 -6.77 0.76 -19.70
N ALA A 84 -7.18 0.19 -18.55
CA ALA A 84 -6.58 0.53 -17.26
C ALA A 84 -5.09 0.15 -17.17
N ALA A 85 -4.68 -0.94 -17.83
CA ALA A 85 -3.29 -1.34 -17.90
C ALA A 85 -2.41 -0.39 -18.73
N ALA A 86 -2.99 0.26 -19.74
CA ALA A 86 -2.31 1.23 -20.59
C ALA A 86 -2.15 2.62 -19.94
N GLU A 87 -2.94 2.92 -18.92
CA GLU A 87 -2.86 4.18 -18.18
C GLU A 87 -1.55 4.33 -17.41
N ARG A 88 -1.24 5.59 -17.02
CA ARG A 88 -0.09 5.93 -16.17
C ARG A 88 -0.54 6.85 -15.05
N ASP A 89 0.20 6.80 -13.94
CA ASP A 89 0.01 7.76 -12.86
C ASP A 89 0.40 9.16 -13.36
N GLN A 90 -0.54 10.11 -13.30
CA GLN A 90 -0.36 11.48 -13.79
C GLN A 90 0.45 12.35 -12.81
N THR A 91 0.42 11.99 -11.54
CA THR A 91 1.10 12.71 -10.45
C THR A 91 1.45 11.75 -9.32
N LEU A 92 2.45 12.12 -8.52
CA LEU A 92 2.91 11.34 -7.37
C LEU A 92 2.27 11.79 -6.04
N THR A 93 1.19 12.57 -6.07
CA THR A 93 0.46 12.86 -4.83
C THR A 93 -0.19 11.58 -4.28
N ILE A 94 -0.13 11.41 -2.96
CA ILE A 94 -0.68 10.22 -2.29
C ILE A 94 -2.17 10.01 -2.64
N SER A 95 -2.95 11.09 -2.70
CA SER A 95 -4.38 11.03 -3.04
C SER A 95 -4.63 10.50 -4.46
N ALA A 96 -3.88 10.98 -5.45
CA ALA A 96 -4.01 10.55 -6.83
C ALA A 96 -3.54 9.09 -7.02
N LEU A 97 -2.42 8.73 -6.39
CA LEU A 97 -1.93 7.35 -6.40
C LEU A 97 -2.92 6.38 -5.75
N ASN A 98 -3.55 6.76 -4.64
CA ASN A 98 -4.60 5.97 -3.99
C ASN A 98 -5.84 5.85 -4.87
N ALA A 99 -6.28 6.91 -5.54
CA ALA A 99 -7.42 6.84 -6.47
C ALA A 99 -7.16 5.85 -7.61
N ALA A 100 -6.00 5.93 -8.25
CA ALA A 100 -5.58 4.98 -9.28
C ALA A 100 -5.49 3.54 -8.72
N ASN A 101 -4.90 3.35 -7.54
CA ASN A 101 -4.81 2.05 -6.88
C ASN A 101 -6.18 1.41 -6.64
N ASN A 102 -7.16 2.20 -6.17
CA ASN A 102 -8.52 1.72 -5.91
C ASN A 102 -9.22 1.28 -7.21
N THR A 103 -9.07 2.03 -8.30
CA THR A 103 -9.61 1.66 -9.61
C THR A 103 -9.00 0.35 -10.11
N LEU A 104 -7.66 0.23 -10.05
CA LEU A 104 -6.95 -0.98 -10.47
C LEU A 104 -7.34 -2.20 -9.64
N LYS A 105 -7.47 -2.05 -8.32
CA LYS A 105 -7.91 -3.14 -7.43
C LYS A 105 -9.36 -3.55 -7.69
N SER A 106 -10.25 -2.61 -7.98
CA SER A 106 -11.63 -2.93 -8.35
C SER A 106 -11.69 -3.78 -9.62
N LEU A 107 -10.86 -3.47 -10.62
CA LEU A 107 -10.75 -4.29 -11.83
C LEU A 107 -10.10 -5.65 -11.56
N LEU A 108 -9.10 -5.71 -10.68
CA LEU A 108 -8.49 -6.96 -10.26
C LEU A 108 -9.49 -7.91 -9.59
N ILE A 109 -10.37 -7.38 -8.73
CA ILE A 109 -11.45 -8.17 -8.10
C ILE A 109 -12.37 -8.75 -9.18
N ARG A 110 -12.78 -7.95 -10.17
CA ARG A 110 -13.61 -8.44 -11.28
C ARG A 110 -12.91 -9.53 -12.08
N LEU A 111 -11.62 -9.38 -12.34
CA LEU A 111 -10.81 -10.40 -12.99
C LEU A 111 -10.75 -11.69 -12.15
N GLN A 112 -10.52 -11.59 -10.83
CA GLN A 112 -10.52 -12.77 -9.95
C GLN A 112 -11.85 -13.50 -9.99
N CYS A 113 -12.99 -12.79 -9.90
CA CYS A 113 -14.30 -13.40 -10.03
C CYS A 113 -14.45 -14.14 -11.38
N ALA A 114 -13.97 -13.56 -12.47
CA ALA A 114 -14.03 -14.22 -13.78
C ALA A 114 -13.14 -15.47 -13.86
N LEU A 115 -11.95 -15.44 -13.24
CA LEU A 115 -11.05 -16.59 -13.17
C LEU A 115 -11.63 -17.74 -12.32
N GLU A 116 -12.28 -17.43 -11.21
CA GLU A 116 -12.90 -18.41 -10.31
C GLU A 116 -14.05 -19.19 -10.95
N THR A 117 -14.70 -18.63 -11.97
CA THR A 117 -15.73 -19.34 -12.75
C THR A 117 -15.16 -20.28 -13.79
N GLN A 118 -13.84 -20.24 -14.03
CA GLN A 118 -13.15 -21.05 -15.03
C GLN A 118 -12.46 -22.25 -14.37
N ALA A 119 -12.82 -23.48 -14.74
CA ALA A 119 -12.23 -24.69 -14.18
C ALA A 119 -10.93 -25.12 -14.93
N SER A 120 -10.17 -24.16 -15.48
CA SER A 120 -8.95 -24.45 -16.23
C SER A 120 -7.68 -24.34 -15.36
N PRO A 121 -6.64 -25.12 -15.62
CA PRO A 121 -5.36 -24.99 -14.95
C PRO A 121 -4.73 -23.59 -15.11
N GLU A 122 -4.94 -22.96 -16.26
CA GLU A 122 -4.44 -21.61 -16.57
C GLU A 122 -5.10 -20.56 -15.69
N ALA A 123 -6.42 -20.65 -15.47
CA ALA A 123 -7.16 -19.75 -14.58
C ALA A 123 -6.69 -19.93 -13.12
N GLN A 124 -6.47 -21.15 -12.68
CA GLN A 124 -5.94 -21.43 -11.34
C GLN A 124 -4.52 -20.86 -11.16
N ALA A 125 -3.64 -21.03 -12.16
CA ALA A 125 -2.30 -20.46 -12.15
C ALA A 125 -2.33 -18.92 -12.11
N ALA A 126 -3.22 -18.29 -12.89
CA ALA A 126 -3.42 -16.83 -12.87
C ALA A 126 -3.91 -16.33 -11.50
N ALA A 127 -4.90 -16.99 -10.91
CA ALA A 127 -5.41 -16.67 -9.58
C ALA A 127 -4.31 -16.77 -8.52
N LYS A 128 -3.49 -17.84 -8.55
CA LYS A 128 -2.35 -18.01 -7.65
C LYS A 128 -1.34 -16.86 -7.79
N GLN A 129 -0.99 -16.48 -9.01
CA GLN A 129 -0.06 -15.38 -9.28
C GLN A 129 -0.59 -14.04 -8.75
N ILE A 130 -1.91 -13.79 -8.87
CA ILE A 130 -2.55 -12.59 -8.31
C ILE A 130 -2.38 -12.59 -6.78
N TRP A 131 -2.65 -13.70 -6.11
CA TRP A 131 -2.51 -13.81 -4.65
C TRP A 131 -1.07 -13.60 -4.18
N GLU A 132 -0.09 -14.19 -4.85
CA GLU A 132 1.34 -13.99 -4.56
C GLU A 132 1.73 -12.52 -4.69
N SER A 133 1.24 -11.85 -5.73
CA SER A 133 1.49 -10.42 -5.95
C SER A 133 0.84 -9.55 -4.87
N LEU A 134 -0.41 -9.85 -4.47
CA LEU A 134 -1.08 -9.13 -3.39
C LEU A 134 -0.38 -9.33 -2.03
N ALA A 135 0.11 -10.52 -1.74
CA ALA A 135 0.90 -10.79 -0.53
C ALA A 135 2.18 -9.97 -0.50
N ALA A 136 2.91 -9.90 -1.62
CA ALA A 136 4.12 -9.08 -1.74
C ALA A 136 3.83 -7.57 -1.60
N MET A 137 2.68 -7.09 -2.11
CA MET A 137 2.24 -5.71 -1.92
C MET A 137 1.92 -5.42 -0.45
N ALA A 138 1.22 -6.33 0.24
CA ALA A 138 0.90 -6.18 1.66
C ALA A 138 2.17 -6.12 2.51
N GLU A 139 3.15 -6.97 2.24
CA GLU A 139 4.45 -6.99 2.94
C GLU A 139 5.18 -5.63 2.82
N ARG A 140 5.16 -5.02 1.64
CA ARG A 140 5.80 -3.71 1.42
C ARG A 140 5.11 -2.56 2.14
N ARG A 141 3.83 -2.69 2.46
CA ARG A 141 3.07 -1.69 3.21
C ARG A 141 3.19 -1.82 4.72
N MET A 142 3.88 -2.85 5.21
CA MET A 142 4.05 -3.04 6.65
C MET A 142 4.87 -1.92 7.24
N LEU A 143 4.24 -1.15 8.13
CA LEU A 143 4.92 -0.16 8.97
C LEU A 143 5.65 -0.88 10.10
N ARG A 144 6.90 -0.50 10.36
CA ARG A 144 7.75 -1.18 11.33
C ARG A 144 8.10 -0.24 12.47
N ILE A 145 7.99 -0.73 13.69
CA ILE A 145 8.52 -0.03 14.86
C ILE A 145 10.04 -0.30 14.87
N PRO A 146 10.88 0.76 14.89
CA PRO A 146 12.32 0.57 15.02
C PRO A 146 12.62 -0.20 16.33
N PRO A 147 13.63 -1.07 16.33
CA PRO A 147 14.07 -1.70 17.56
C PRO A 147 14.48 -0.60 18.57
N THR A 148 13.96 -0.68 19.77
CA THR A 148 14.41 0.16 20.88
C THR A 148 15.85 -0.22 21.18
N GLY A 149 16.80 0.70 20.92
CA GLY A 149 18.21 0.54 21.22
C GLY A 149 18.45 0.60 22.72
#